data_2e1073fc7cd6e2194a08b92bfb3d04cc
#
_entry.id   2e1073fc7cd6e2194a08b92bfb3d04cc
#
_cell.length_a   1.000
_cell.length_b   1.000
_cell.length_c   1.000
_cell.angle_alpha   90.00
_cell.angle_beta   90.00
_cell.angle_gamma   90.00
#
_symmetry.space_group_name_H-M   'P 1'
#
loop_
_entity.id
_entity.type
_entity.pdbx_description
1 polymer ?
#
loop_
_entity_poly.entity_id
_entity_poly.type
_entity_poly.pdbx_seq_one_letter_code
_entity_poly.pdbx_strand_id
1 'polypeptide(L)'
;LIMTADWKEVLLAYLHDPSDKALRLSYHVVRAWWNAEIALGRPLDKLVLRKTVAESDRLASMIERFPMPKARGRERTVWPQDGRLQIIHPLSGLPKDLIDLPKLDKALIQKEQDKLGAIVKELSETHKRFLAIWRLWPDALKNVNSCFARLPADTRTPDHTIWNHLDMTAAFKAAKTGGHETGLLLFSLGPVQPFIEASRSVRDLW
;
A
#
# COMPACT_ATOMS: atom_id res chain seq x y z
N LEU A 1 22.65 -2.10 19.22
CA LEU A 1 21.66 -1.02 19.39
C LEU A 1 20.40 -1.42 18.64
N ILE A 2 19.35 -1.86 19.36
CA ILE A 2 18.05 -2.12 18.75
C ILE A 2 17.44 -0.74 18.50
N MET A 3 17.47 -0.32 17.26
CA MET A 3 16.80 0.92 16.86
C MET A 3 15.29 0.70 16.91
N THR A 4 14.63 1.40 17.80
CA THR A 4 13.16 1.37 17.87
C THR A 4 12.60 2.32 16.84
N ALA A 5 11.92 1.78 15.81
CA ALA A 5 11.17 2.58 14.86
C ALA A 5 10.10 3.42 15.60
N ASP A 6 9.86 4.64 15.16
CA ASP A 6 8.67 5.38 15.60
C ASP A 6 7.44 4.78 14.93
N TRP A 7 6.83 3.82 15.62
CA TRP A 7 5.70 3.07 15.10
C TRP A 7 4.47 3.93 14.78
N LYS A 8 4.35 5.11 15.37
CA LYS A 8 3.31 6.06 15.01
C LYS A 8 3.59 6.62 13.61
N GLU A 9 4.81 7.02 13.33
CA GLU A 9 5.19 7.54 12.02
C GLU A 9 5.12 6.46 10.94
N VAL A 10 5.51 5.21 11.27
CA VAL A 10 5.38 4.05 10.36
C VAL A 10 3.92 3.76 10.05
N LEU A 11 3.04 3.78 11.05
CA LEU A 11 1.61 3.60 10.86
C LEU A 11 1.00 4.71 9.99
N LEU A 12 1.39 5.96 10.22
CA LEU A 12 0.94 7.08 9.38
C LEU A 12 1.45 6.95 7.94
N ALA A 13 2.66 6.46 7.75
CA ALA A 13 3.21 6.19 6.42
C ALA A 13 2.45 5.07 5.70
N TYR A 14 2.02 4.04 6.40
CA TYR A 14 1.18 2.98 5.81
C TYR A 14 -0.24 3.45 5.47
N LEU A 15 -0.78 4.44 6.17
CA LEU A 15 -2.15 4.92 5.99
C LEU A 15 -2.25 6.23 5.21
N HIS A 16 -1.16 6.73 4.64
CA HIS A 16 -1.12 8.05 4.00
C HIS A 16 -1.96 8.15 2.72
N ASP A 17 -2.19 7.03 2.07
CA ASP A 17 -3.11 6.87 0.96
C ASP A 17 -4.21 5.86 1.31
N PRO A 18 -5.47 6.11 0.96
CA PRO A 18 -6.54 5.16 1.20
C PRO A 18 -6.48 4.02 0.18
N SER A 19 -6.92 2.83 0.58
CA SER A 19 -7.00 1.64 -0.27
C SER A 19 -7.85 1.83 -1.53
N ASP A 20 -8.82 2.74 -1.47
CA ASP A 20 -9.75 3.11 -2.52
C ASP A 20 -9.25 4.27 -3.41
N LYS A 21 -7.98 4.70 -3.28
CA LYS A 21 -7.42 5.85 -4.00
C LYS A 21 -7.70 5.79 -5.51
N ALA A 22 -7.54 4.61 -6.12
CA ALA A 22 -7.79 4.42 -7.54
C ALA A 22 -9.25 4.57 -7.97
N LEU A 23 -10.21 4.44 -7.07
CA LEU A 23 -11.63 4.64 -7.36
C LEU A 23 -11.97 6.13 -7.47
N ARG A 24 -11.29 6.98 -6.71
CA ARG A 24 -11.51 8.43 -6.72
C ARG A 24 -10.34 9.19 -6.12
N LEU A 25 -9.61 9.94 -6.92
CA LEU A 25 -8.50 10.77 -6.44
C LEU A 25 -8.95 11.97 -5.59
N SER A 26 -10.12 12.55 -5.89
CA SER A 26 -10.63 13.64 -5.07
C SER A 26 -10.87 13.16 -3.63
N TYR A 27 -10.46 13.98 -2.66
CA TYR A 27 -10.59 13.68 -1.23
C TYR A 27 -9.78 12.48 -0.69
N HIS A 28 -8.83 11.90 -1.46
CA HIS A 28 -8.00 10.80 -0.94
C HIS A 28 -7.28 11.20 0.35
N VAL A 29 -6.73 12.41 0.44
CA VAL A 29 -6.05 12.92 1.65
C VAL A 29 -6.99 12.95 2.86
N VAL A 30 -8.27 13.29 2.68
CA VAL A 30 -9.26 13.31 3.76
C VAL A 30 -9.59 11.89 4.22
N ARG A 31 -9.73 10.95 3.28
CA ARG A 31 -9.99 9.54 3.62
C ARG A 31 -8.79 8.90 4.33
N ALA A 32 -7.57 9.16 3.85
CA ALA A 32 -6.35 8.73 4.52
C ALA A 32 -6.26 9.27 5.96
N TRP A 33 -6.61 10.53 6.14
CA TRP A 33 -6.65 11.15 7.46
C TRP A 33 -7.68 10.49 8.39
N TRP A 34 -8.92 10.21 7.94
CA TRP A 34 -9.91 9.48 8.73
C TRP A 34 -9.42 8.08 9.12
N ASN A 35 -8.81 7.35 8.19
CA ASN A 35 -8.23 6.03 8.47
C ASN A 35 -7.13 6.12 9.54
N ALA A 36 -6.28 7.14 9.48
CA ALA A 36 -5.24 7.37 10.47
C ALA A 36 -5.82 7.68 11.87
N GLU A 37 -6.89 8.48 11.97
CA GLU A 37 -7.58 8.75 13.25
C GLU A 37 -8.18 7.47 13.85
N ILE A 38 -8.86 6.65 13.03
CA ILE A 38 -9.39 5.35 13.45
C ILE A 38 -8.27 4.45 13.97
N ALA A 39 -7.19 4.33 13.20
CA ALA A 39 -6.06 3.47 13.55
C ALA A 39 -5.33 3.93 14.82
N LEU A 40 -5.23 5.24 15.05
CA LEU A 40 -4.62 5.80 16.26
C LEU A 40 -5.58 5.81 17.46
N GLY A 41 -6.89 5.75 17.24
CA GLY A 41 -7.92 5.90 18.26
C GLY A 41 -7.97 7.30 18.88
N ARG A 42 -7.51 8.33 18.15
CA ARG A 42 -7.47 9.73 18.58
C ARG A 42 -7.45 10.70 17.42
N PRO A 43 -7.89 11.96 17.62
CA PRO A 43 -7.77 13.00 16.60
C PRO A 43 -6.33 13.23 16.14
N LEU A 44 -6.17 13.59 14.87
CA LEU A 44 -4.90 13.87 14.22
C LEU A 44 -5.00 15.17 13.42
N ASP A 45 -3.99 16.04 13.52
CA ASP A 45 -3.89 17.18 12.62
C ASP A 45 -3.53 16.70 11.20
N LYS A 46 -4.30 17.13 10.20
CA LYS A 46 -4.11 16.79 8.78
C LYS A 46 -2.72 17.19 8.26
N LEU A 47 -2.17 18.30 8.75
CA LEU A 47 -0.84 18.76 8.37
C LEU A 47 0.26 17.84 8.90
N VAL A 48 0.04 17.21 10.06
CA VAL A 48 1.00 16.24 10.63
C VAL A 48 1.11 15.03 9.72
N LEU A 49 -0.02 14.44 9.29
CA LEU A 49 0.01 13.29 8.38
C LEU A 49 0.85 13.59 7.14
N ARG A 50 0.54 14.68 6.43
CA ARG A 50 1.23 15.05 5.20
C ARG A 50 2.73 15.31 5.39
N LYS A 51 3.12 16.03 6.44
CA LYS A 51 4.54 16.34 6.71
C LYS A 51 5.32 15.10 7.09
N THR A 52 4.75 14.22 7.89
CA THR A 52 5.40 12.99 8.38
C THR A 52 5.74 12.04 7.25
N VAL A 53 4.91 11.96 6.21
CA VAL A 53 5.06 10.92 5.16
C VAL A 53 5.67 11.41 3.86
N ALA A 54 5.73 12.72 3.60
CA ALA A 54 6.08 13.30 2.30
C ALA A 54 7.40 12.78 1.70
N GLU A 55 8.41 12.54 2.52
CA GLU A 55 9.71 12.06 2.05
C GLU A 55 9.68 10.56 1.72
N SER A 56 9.11 9.74 2.59
CA SER A 56 9.01 8.28 2.38
C SER A 56 8.08 7.93 1.21
N ASP A 57 6.96 8.64 1.05
CA ASP A 57 6.09 8.54 -0.13
C ASP A 57 6.84 8.89 -1.42
N ARG A 58 7.64 9.97 -1.42
CA ARG A 58 8.46 10.34 -2.57
C ARG A 58 9.48 9.26 -2.91
N LEU A 59 10.17 8.68 -1.93
CA LEU A 59 11.14 7.61 -2.13
C LEU A 59 10.48 6.35 -2.69
N ALA A 60 9.36 5.92 -2.13
CA ALA A 60 8.58 4.80 -2.65
C ALA A 60 8.17 5.05 -4.10
N SER A 61 7.55 6.19 -4.38
CA SER A 61 7.15 6.58 -5.74
C SER A 61 8.31 6.65 -6.74
N MET A 62 9.54 6.98 -6.31
CA MET A 62 10.71 7.01 -7.20
C MET A 62 11.18 5.61 -7.60
N ILE A 63 11.09 4.63 -6.71
CA ILE A 63 11.50 3.25 -6.97
C ILE A 63 10.44 2.52 -7.80
N GLU A 64 9.19 2.78 -7.54
CA GLU A 64 8.05 2.11 -8.19
C GLU A 64 7.78 2.61 -9.61
N ARG A 65 8.22 3.82 -9.94
CA ARG A 65 7.98 4.39 -11.27
C ARG A 65 9.13 4.09 -12.21
N PHE A 66 8.83 3.38 -13.30
CA PHE A 66 9.72 3.38 -14.45
C PHE A 66 9.95 4.82 -14.92
N PRO A 67 11.18 5.16 -15.37
CA PRO A 67 11.44 6.44 -16.00
C PRO A 67 10.60 6.53 -17.28
N MET A 68 9.42 7.12 -17.17
CA MET A 68 8.59 7.41 -18.33
C MET A 68 9.34 8.37 -19.25
N PRO A 69 9.41 8.14 -20.55
CA PRO A 69 9.86 9.15 -21.49
C PRO A 69 9.09 10.43 -21.20
N LYS A 70 9.75 11.59 -21.17
CA LYS A 70 9.09 12.87 -20.91
C LYS A 70 7.96 13.04 -21.93
N ALA A 71 6.77 12.63 -21.55
CA ALA A 71 5.58 12.85 -22.35
C ALA A 71 5.39 14.36 -22.47
N ARG A 72 5.28 14.85 -23.68
CA ARG A 72 4.96 16.25 -23.96
C ARG A 72 3.48 16.45 -23.63
N GLY A 73 3.19 16.87 -22.42
CA GLY A 73 1.86 17.15 -21.93
C GLY A 73 1.63 16.55 -20.54
N ARG A 74 0.70 17.14 -19.81
CA ARG A 74 0.16 16.52 -18.59
C ARG A 74 -0.68 15.34 -19.05
N GLU A 75 -0.10 14.17 -19.09
CA GLU A 75 -0.88 12.95 -19.24
C GLU A 75 -1.88 12.89 -18.09
N ARG A 76 -3.10 13.17 -18.40
CA ARG A 76 -4.19 13.03 -17.44
C ARG A 76 -4.30 11.57 -17.11
N THR A 77 -4.38 11.28 -15.83
CA THR A 77 -4.84 10.00 -15.32
C THR A 77 -6.03 9.54 -16.16
N VAL A 78 -5.87 8.46 -16.89
CA VAL A 78 -6.95 7.87 -17.64
C VAL A 78 -7.82 7.15 -16.63
N TRP A 79 -8.90 7.80 -16.20
CA TRP A 79 -9.92 7.14 -15.42
C TRP A 79 -10.67 6.16 -16.34
N PRO A 80 -11.01 4.99 -15.82
CA PRO A 80 -11.87 4.07 -16.54
C PRO A 80 -13.19 4.77 -16.83
N GLN A 81 -13.49 4.94 -18.11
CA GLN A 81 -14.73 5.60 -18.54
C GLN A 81 -15.97 4.72 -18.26
N ASP A 82 -15.78 3.40 -18.16
CA ASP A 82 -16.84 2.40 -18.09
C ASP A 82 -16.88 1.65 -16.74
N GLY A 83 -16.33 2.21 -15.67
CA GLY A 83 -16.25 1.52 -14.38
C GLY A 83 -15.28 0.34 -14.36
N ARG A 84 -14.36 0.24 -15.35
CA ARG A 84 -13.34 -0.79 -15.45
C ARG A 84 -11.95 -0.19 -15.55
N LEU A 85 -10.96 -0.84 -14.94
CA LEU A 85 -9.57 -0.41 -14.96
C LEU A 85 -8.67 -1.48 -15.58
N GLN A 86 -7.86 -1.06 -16.57
CA GLN A 86 -6.85 -1.91 -17.17
C GLN A 86 -5.63 -2.02 -16.27
N ILE A 87 -5.27 -3.24 -15.87
CA ILE A 87 -4.01 -3.53 -15.18
C ILE A 87 -2.94 -3.86 -16.20
N ILE A 88 -1.73 -3.38 -15.95
CA ILE A 88 -0.56 -3.58 -16.80
C ILE A 88 0.40 -4.57 -16.14
N HIS A 89 0.99 -5.44 -16.93
CA HIS A 89 2.01 -6.35 -16.43
C HIS A 89 3.32 -5.58 -16.15
N PRO A 90 3.89 -5.64 -14.93
CA PRO A 90 4.99 -4.75 -14.51
C PRO A 90 6.27 -4.91 -15.33
N LEU A 91 6.56 -6.10 -15.84
CA LEU A 91 7.80 -6.35 -16.60
C LEU A 91 7.64 -6.09 -18.10
N SER A 92 6.51 -6.38 -18.69
CA SER A 92 6.30 -6.27 -20.14
C SER A 92 5.61 -4.97 -20.57
N GLY A 93 4.95 -4.26 -19.64
CA GLY A 93 4.11 -3.10 -19.96
C GLY A 93 2.84 -3.43 -20.75
N LEU A 94 2.57 -4.72 -21.00
CA LEU A 94 1.40 -5.15 -21.78
C LEU A 94 0.14 -5.16 -20.90
N PRO A 95 -1.04 -4.87 -21.47
CA PRO A 95 -2.31 -5.06 -20.80
C PRO A 95 -2.44 -6.51 -20.28
N LYS A 96 -2.82 -6.67 -19.01
CA LYS A 96 -2.96 -7.99 -18.39
C LYS A 96 -4.42 -8.30 -18.08
N ASP A 97 -5.01 -7.52 -17.19
CA ASP A 97 -6.36 -7.74 -16.67
C ASP A 97 -7.20 -6.49 -16.78
N LEU A 98 -8.51 -6.68 -16.91
CA LEU A 98 -9.51 -5.63 -16.80
C LEU A 98 -10.31 -5.87 -15.52
N ILE A 99 -10.27 -4.91 -14.59
CA ILE A 99 -10.92 -5.00 -13.29
C ILE A 99 -12.22 -4.18 -13.31
N ASP A 100 -13.33 -4.79 -12.93
CA ASP A 100 -14.56 -4.07 -12.64
C ASP A 100 -14.42 -3.30 -11.33
N LEU A 101 -14.70 -2.01 -11.37
CA LEU A 101 -14.58 -1.12 -10.23
C LEU A 101 -15.93 -0.91 -9.55
N PRO A 102 -16.02 -1.07 -8.22
CA PRO A 102 -17.21 -0.72 -7.49
C PRO A 102 -17.41 0.81 -7.49
N LYS A 103 -18.65 1.23 -7.38
CA LYS A 103 -18.96 2.63 -7.13
C LYS A 103 -18.48 3.00 -5.72
N LEU A 104 -17.61 4.01 -5.65
CA LEU A 104 -17.21 4.57 -4.37
C LEU A 104 -18.32 5.48 -3.83
N ASP A 105 -19.06 5.00 -2.86
CA ASP A 105 -20.10 5.71 -2.15
C ASP A 105 -19.85 5.71 -0.62
N LYS A 106 -20.72 6.39 0.10
CA LYS A 106 -20.61 6.47 1.57
C LYS A 106 -20.67 5.09 2.25
N ALA A 107 -21.45 4.16 1.70
CA ALA A 107 -21.62 2.83 2.28
C ALA A 107 -20.33 2.00 2.15
N LEU A 108 -19.64 2.08 1.01
CA LEU A 108 -18.35 1.42 0.80
C LEU A 108 -17.29 2.00 1.73
N ILE A 109 -17.16 3.34 1.79
CA ILE A 109 -16.22 4.02 2.69
C ILE A 109 -16.49 3.62 4.15
N GLN A 110 -17.73 3.58 4.59
CA GLN A 110 -18.08 3.17 5.95
C GLN A 110 -17.65 1.73 6.23
N LYS A 111 -17.91 0.80 5.29
CA LYS A 111 -17.48 -0.59 5.43
C LYS A 111 -15.96 -0.73 5.56
N GLU A 112 -15.19 0.05 4.81
CA GLU A 112 -13.73 0.06 4.93
C GLU A 112 -13.31 0.54 6.33
N GLN A 113 -13.89 1.62 6.81
CA GLN A 113 -13.60 2.19 8.13
C GLN A 113 -14.01 1.25 9.27
N ASP A 114 -15.16 0.60 9.15
CA ASP A 114 -15.63 -0.40 10.13
C ASP A 114 -14.67 -1.60 10.22
N LYS A 115 -14.16 -2.07 9.07
CA LYS A 115 -13.15 -3.14 9.05
C LYS A 115 -11.85 -2.71 9.72
N LEU A 116 -11.38 -1.49 9.42
CA LEU A 116 -10.18 -0.95 10.05
C LEU A 116 -10.38 -0.79 11.57
N GLY A 117 -11.50 -0.22 11.99
CA GLY A 117 -11.84 -0.07 13.41
C GLY A 117 -11.90 -1.42 14.14
N ALA A 118 -12.50 -2.43 13.52
CA ALA A 118 -12.57 -3.78 14.09
C ALA A 118 -11.19 -4.41 14.31
N ILE A 119 -10.25 -4.20 13.38
CA ILE A 119 -8.88 -4.70 13.49
C ILE A 119 -8.14 -4.12 14.70
N VAL A 120 -8.35 -2.83 15.02
CA VAL A 120 -7.59 -2.15 16.07
C VAL A 120 -8.30 -2.06 17.41
N LYS A 121 -9.56 -2.52 17.49
CA LYS A 121 -10.46 -2.31 18.63
C LYS A 121 -9.84 -2.67 19.98
N GLU A 122 -9.20 -3.84 20.07
CA GLU A 122 -8.64 -4.38 21.32
C GLU A 122 -7.13 -4.09 21.47
N LEU A 123 -6.56 -3.28 20.57
CA LEU A 123 -5.13 -3.03 20.54
C LEU A 123 -4.81 -1.63 21.10
N SER A 124 -4.03 -1.58 22.19
CA SER A 124 -3.60 -0.32 22.81
C SER A 124 -2.30 0.22 22.23
N GLU A 125 -1.35 -0.68 21.89
CA GLU A 125 0.00 -0.33 21.47
C GLU A 125 0.10 -0.07 19.97
N THR A 126 0.73 1.04 19.58
CA THR A 126 0.78 1.48 18.18
C THR A 126 1.48 0.47 17.26
N HIS A 127 2.55 -0.20 17.73
CA HIS A 127 3.22 -1.22 16.91
C HIS A 127 2.32 -2.44 16.64
N LYS A 128 1.52 -2.86 17.63
CA LYS A 128 0.55 -3.95 17.44
C LYS A 128 -0.56 -3.55 16.48
N ARG A 129 -1.04 -2.30 16.55
CA ARG A 129 -1.99 -1.75 15.59
C ARG A 129 -1.43 -1.74 14.18
N PHE A 130 -0.20 -1.26 14.01
CA PHE A 130 0.47 -1.30 12.69
C PHE A 130 0.56 -2.72 12.14
N LEU A 131 1.08 -3.67 12.90
CA LEU A 131 1.25 -5.06 12.46
C LEU A 131 -0.10 -5.73 12.13
N ALA A 132 -1.13 -5.48 12.93
CA ALA A 132 -2.46 -6.00 12.69
C ALA A 132 -3.10 -5.41 11.42
N ILE A 133 -3.01 -4.08 11.23
CA ILE A 133 -3.51 -3.42 10.03
C ILE A 133 -2.74 -3.91 8.80
N TRP A 134 -1.42 -3.89 8.85
CA TRP A 134 -0.56 -4.36 7.77
C TRP A 134 -0.91 -5.78 7.33
N ARG A 135 -1.13 -6.68 8.29
CA ARG A 135 -1.39 -8.10 7.99
C ARG A 135 -2.83 -8.39 7.60
N LEU A 136 -3.81 -7.75 8.22
CA LEU A 136 -5.22 -8.15 8.14
C LEU A 136 -6.07 -7.25 7.25
N TRP A 137 -5.70 -5.98 7.09
CA TRP A 137 -6.56 -5.03 6.38
C TRP A 137 -6.70 -5.32 4.89
N PRO A 138 -5.63 -5.70 4.14
CA PRO A 138 -5.77 -6.08 2.74
C PRO A 138 -6.76 -7.23 2.54
N ASP A 139 -6.69 -8.27 3.36
CA ASP A 139 -7.61 -9.42 3.29
C ASP A 139 -9.04 -9.03 3.72
N ALA A 140 -9.19 -8.20 4.74
CA ALA A 140 -10.49 -7.72 5.18
C ALA A 140 -11.21 -6.93 4.08
N LEU A 141 -10.48 -6.09 3.33
CA LEU A 141 -11.05 -5.32 2.23
C LEU A 141 -11.30 -6.18 0.97
N LYS A 142 -10.43 -7.14 0.67
CA LYS A 142 -10.68 -8.14 -0.37
C LYS A 142 -12.01 -8.87 -0.14
N ASN A 143 -12.38 -9.13 1.13
CA ASN A 143 -13.66 -9.73 1.49
C ASN A 143 -14.85 -8.75 1.38
N VAL A 144 -14.61 -7.43 1.39
CA VAL A 144 -15.64 -6.42 1.08
C VAL A 144 -15.91 -6.36 -0.42
N ASN A 145 -14.84 -6.32 -1.21
CA ASN A 145 -14.87 -6.41 -2.67
C ASN A 145 -13.51 -6.90 -3.18
N SER A 146 -13.52 -7.93 -4.01
CA SER A 146 -12.28 -8.56 -4.52
C SER A 146 -11.37 -7.61 -5.30
N CYS A 147 -11.89 -6.52 -5.85
CA CYS A 147 -11.08 -5.52 -6.57
C CYS A 147 -10.01 -4.87 -5.67
N PHE A 148 -10.26 -4.74 -4.35
CA PHE A 148 -9.29 -4.14 -3.42
C PHE A 148 -7.95 -4.86 -3.37
N ALA A 149 -7.90 -6.14 -3.72
CA ALA A 149 -6.65 -6.87 -3.82
C ALA A 149 -5.76 -6.41 -4.98
N ARG A 150 -6.32 -5.69 -5.96
CA ARG A 150 -5.66 -5.34 -7.22
C ARG A 150 -5.74 -3.86 -7.59
N LEU A 151 -6.34 -3.01 -6.75
CA LEU A 151 -6.40 -1.57 -7.03
C LEU A 151 -4.98 -1.00 -7.09
N PRO A 152 -4.63 -0.27 -8.15
CA PRO A 152 -3.28 0.25 -8.33
C PRO A 152 -3.01 1.46 -7.45
N ALA A 153 -1.74 1.66 -7.12
CA ALA A 153 -1.27 2.85 -6.43
C ALA A 153 -1.31 4.09 -7.33
N ASP A 154 -1.00 3.92 -8.61
CA ASP A 154 -1.02 4.98 -9.61
C ASP A 154 -1.84 4.54 -10.83
N THR A 155 -2.87 5.32 -11.16
CA THR A 155 -3.74 5.05 -12.31
C THR A 155 -3.10 5.40 -13.64
N ARG A 156 -1.99 6.14 -13.66
CA ARG A 156 -1.21 6.43 -14.88
C ARG A 156 -0.34 5.24 -15.28
N THR A 157 0.12 4.47 -14.28
CA THR A 157 0.92 3.26 -14.48
C THR A 157 0.38 2.18 -13.55
N PRO A 158 -0.73 1.51 -13.92
CA PRO A 158 -1.44 0.56 -13.05
C PRO A 158 -0.76 -0.82 -13.07
N ASP A 159 0.52 -0.89 -12.73
CA ASP A 159 1.39 -2.08 -12.77
C ASP A 159 1.70 -2.66 -11.38
N HIS A 160 1.41 -1.92 -10.32
CA HIS A 160 1.58 -2.35 -8.94
C HIS A 160 0.38 -1.93 -8.08
N THR A 161 0.14 -2.66 -6.99
CA THR A 161 -1.02 -2.41 -6.14
C THR A 161 -0.76 -1.28 -5.15
N ILE A 162 -1.85 -0.68 -4.66
CA ILE A 162 -1.76 0.29 -3.56
C ILE A 162 -1.05 -0.31 -2.34
N TRP A 163 -1.22 -1.59 -2.07
CA TRP A 163 -0.59 -2.28 -0.95
C TRP A 163 0.94 -2.29 -1.05
N ASN A 164 1.49 -2.55 -2.24
CA ASN A 164 2.94 -2.47 -2.47
C ASN A 164 3.47 -1.07 -2.17
N HIS A 165 2.77 -0.03 -2.61
CA HIS A 165 3.15 1.35 -2.35
C HIS A 165 3.12 1.69 -0.86
N LEU A 166 2.06 1.28 -0.14
CA LEU A 166 1.94 1.49 1.29
C LEU A 166 3.03 0.76 2.08
N ASP A 167 3.35 -0.48 1.69
CA ASP A 167 4.44 -1.27 2.25
C ASP A 167 5.78 -0.58 2.09
N MET A 168 6.11 -0.13 0.87
CA MET A 168 7.36 0.57 0.59
C MET A 168 7.46 1.88 1.34
N THR A 169 6.38 2.66 1.40
CA THR A 169 6.35 3.93 2.13
C THR A 169 6.58 3.72 3.62
N ALA A 170 5.93 2.71 4.21
CA ALA A 170 6.11 2.36 5.62
C ALA A 170 7.52 1.84 5.91
N ALA A 171 8.08 1.00 5.01
CA ALA A 171 9.44 0.48 5.14
C ALA A 171 10.50 1.59 5.10
N PHE A 172 10.39 2.54 4.16
CA PHE A 172 11.27 3.71 4.12
C PHE A 172 11.14 4.57 5.38
N LYS A 173 9.91 4.75 5.87
CA LYS A 173 9.69 5.50 7.10
C LYS A 173 10.33 4.81 8.30
N ALA A 174 10.17 3.51 8.44
CA ALA A 174 10.78 2.71 9.50
C ALA A 174 12.32 2.79 9.46
N ALA A 175 12.91 2.67 8.27
CA ALA A 175 14.36 2.74 8.08
C ALA A 175 14.94 4.12 8.45
N LYS A 176 14.19 5.19 8.21
CA LYS A 176 14.64 6.57 8.48
C LYS A 176 14.48 7.04 9.92
N THR A 177 13.63 6.38 10.72
CA THR A 177 13.33 6.80 12.09
C THR A 177 14.56 6.76 13.03
N GLY A 178 15.64 6.13 12.62
CA GLY A 178 16.87 6.07 13.40
C GLY A 178 17.91 7.15 13.06
N GLY A 179 17.62 8.08 12.15
CA GLY A 179 18.57 9.11 11.72
C GLY A 179 19.72 8.60 10.83
N HIS A 180 19.61 7.38 10.32
CA HIS A 180 20.59 6.75 9.43
C HIS A 180 20.21 6.86 7.96
N GLU A 181 21.18 6.67 7.09
CA GLU A 181 20.94 6.53 5.66
C GLU A 181 20.13 5.28 5.37
N THR A 182 19.17 5.40 4.44
CA THR A 182 18.32 4.30 4.02
C THR A 182 18.95 3.58 2.85
N GLY A 183 19.20 2.27 2.99
CA GLY A 183 19.67 1.41 1.92
C GLY A 183 18.58 0.46 1.43
N LEU A 184 18.74 -0.05 0.20
CA LEU A 184 17.94 -1.11 -0.35
C LEU A 184 18.80 -2.37 -0.47
N LEU A 185 18.35 -3.47 0.14
CA LEU A 185 18.97 -4.79 0.00
C LEU A 185 18.08 -5.66 -0.87
N LEU A 186 18.61 -6.07 -2.01
CA LEU A 186 18.01 -7.09 -2.87
C LEU A 186 18.83 -8.37 -2.81
N PHE A 187 18.19 -9.48 -2.52
CA PHE A 187 18.81 -10.80 -2.64
C PHE A 187 17.86 -11.77 -3.35
N SER A 188 18.43 -12.75 -4.02
CA SER A 188 17.67 -13.84 -4.62
C SER A 188 18.31 -15.19 -4.22
N LEU A 189 17.45 -16.18 -4.03
CA LEU A 189 17.86 -17.56 -3.81
C LEU A 189 17.69 -18.33 -5.12
N GLY A 190 18.76 -18.91 -5.57
CA GLY A 190 18.74 -19.74 -6.75
C GLY A 190 19.85 -20.80 -6.71
N PRO A 191 19.71 -21.86 -7.44
CA PRO A 191 18.56 -22.32 -8.23
C PRO A 191 17.53 -23.02 -7.33
N VAL A 192 16.27 -22.57 -7.33
CA VAL A 192 15.20 -23.16 -6.48
C VAL A 192 14.74 -24.50 -7.03
N GLN A 193 14.56 -24.62 -8.35
CA GLN A 193 14.06 -25.82 -8.99
C GLN A 193 14.97 -27.05 -8.74
N PRO A 194 16.29 -27.01 -8.98
CA PRO A 194 17.18 -28.11 -8.64
C PRO A 194 17.21 -28.44 -7.14
N PHE A 195 17.02 -27.46 -6.26
CA PHE A 195 16.90 -27.71 -4.82
C PHE A 195 15.66 -28.52 -4.47
N ILE A 196 14.51 -28.17 -5.07
CA ILE A 196 13.25 -28.93 -4.89
C ILE A 196 13.40 -30.34 -5.47
N GLU A 197 13.99 -30.49 -6.65
CA GLU A 197 14.22 -31.77 -7.33
C GLU A 197 15.18 -32.68 -6.56
N ALA A 198 16.14 -32.10 -5.83
CA ALA A 198 17.07 -32.86 -5.01
C ALA A 198 16.45 -33.39 -3.70
N SER A 199 15.29 -32.87 -3.29
CA SER A 199 14.62 -33.33 -2.08
C SER A 199 13.99 -34.74 -2.32
N ARG A 200 14.22 -35.65 -1.38
CA ARG A 200 13.73 -37.03 -1.47
C ARG A 200 12.28 -37.18 -1.00
N SER A 201 11.79 -36.20 -0.25
CA SER A 201 10.43 -36.16 0.27
C SER A 201 10.00 -34.74 0.58
N VAL A 202 8.68 -34.52 0.71
CA VAL A 202 8.14 -33.22 1.16
C VAL A 202 8.68 -32.83 2.55
N ARG A 203 9.02 -33.79 3.39
CA ARG A 203 9.61 -33.54 4.71
C ARG A 203 11.02 -32.93 4.61
N ASP A 204 11.76 -33.21 3.55
CA ASP A 204 13.12 -32.69 3.36
C ASP A 204 13.11 -31.22 2.90
N LEU A 205 11.94 -30.69 2.57
CA LEU A 205 11.73 -29.26 2.17
C LEU A 205 11.37 -28.35 3.35
N TRP A 206 11.05 -28.93 4.53
CA TRP A 206 10.62 -28.21 5.75
C TRP A 206 11.62 -28.45 6.92
#